data_cab05c6462deda5720850b54ab931108
#
_entry.id   cab05c6462deda5720850b54ab931108
#
_cell.length_a   1.000
_cell.length_b   1.000
_cell.length_c   1.000
_cell.angle_alpha   90.00
_cell.angle_beta   90.00
_cell.angle_gamma   90.00
#
_symmetry.space_group_name_H-M   'P 1'
#
loop_
_entity.id
_entity.type
_entity.pdbx_description
1 polymer ?
#
loop_
_entity_poly.entity_id
_entity_poly.type
_entity_poly.pdbx_seq_one_letter_code
_entity_poly.pdbx_strand_id
1 'polypeptide(L)'
;RRLVEEAHIPPYASHYIGAGGVVLSESDELLVVRERFGFGGRAPMMKLPGGALQAGENLAEAVVREVLEETGVETRFESLVCFRHWHGYRYGKSDIYFVCRLRPVSTTITMQTEEIQECLWMPVEEFLGNDAISEFSKWIVRAGLENRGMVPATVGGFPDTREREFFVATDTSDGLASFRGRRGS
;
A
#
# COMPACT_ATOMS: atom_id res chain seq x y z
N ARG A 1 8.88 -38.14 -9.30
CA ARG A 1 9.90 -37.35 -8.53
C ARG A 1 11.09 -36.95 -9.41
N ARG A 2 11.66 -37.85 -10.23
CA ARG A 2 12.82 -37.52 -11.12
C ARG A 2 12.50 -36.48 -12.19
N LEU A 3 11.30 -36.46 -12.75
CA LEU A 3 10.90 -35.50 -13.78
C LEU A 3 10.76 -34.05 -13.26
N VAL A 4 10.58 -33.87 -11.96
CA VAL A 4 10.46 -32.54 -11.32
C VAL A 4 11.85 -31.94 -10.99
N GLU A 5 12.86 -32.82 -10.77
CA GLU A 5 14.24 -32.37 -10.48
C GLU A 5 15.02 -31.94 -11.74
N GLU A 6 14.60 -32.42 -12.91
CA GLU A 6 15.26 -32.08 -14.20
C GLU A 6 14.58 -30.89 -14.93
N ALA A 7 13.36 -30.59 -14.62
CA ALA A 7 12.68 -29.38 -15.11
C ALA A 7 13.07 -28.19 -14.20
N HIS A 8 13.81 -27.22 -14.71
CA HIS A 8 14.02 -25.91 -14.06
C HIS A 8 12.67 -25.17 -13.98
N ILE A 9 11.73 -25.67 -13.18
CA ILE A 9 10.50 -24.98 -12.88
C ILE A 9 10.86 -23.93 -11.82
N PRO A 10 10.70 -22.64 -12.08
CA PRO A 10 10.96 -21.60 -11.09
C PRO A 10 10.16 -21.89 -9.82
N PRO A 11 10.69 -21.62 -8.62
CA PRO A 11 9.96 -21.82 -7.38
C PRO A 11 8.62 -21.08 -7.46
N TYR A 12 7.54 -21.78 -7.21
CA TYR A 12 6.21 -21.23 -7.28
C TYR A 12 6.03 -20.14 -6.21
N ALA A 13 5.67 -18.91 -6.62
CA ALA A 13 5.45 -17.81 -5.67
C ALA A 13 4.42 -18.21 -4.62
N SER A 14 4.79 -18.14 -3.35
CA SER A 14 3.94 -18.52 -2.20
C SER A 14 3.07 -17.39 -1.69
N HIS A 15 3.36 -16.14 -2.10
CA HIS A 15 2.69 -14.93 -1.63
C HIS A 15 2.22 -14.06 -2.78
N TYR A 16 1.09 -13.41 -2.57
CA TYR A 16 0.73 -12.18 -3.26
C TYR A 16 1.27 -11.01 -2.44
N ILE A 17 1.77 -10.00 -3.13
CA ILE A 17 2.23 -8.75 -2.50
C ILE A 17 1.41 -7.63 -3.09
N GLY A 18 0.80 -6.83 -2.23
CA GLY A 18 -0.01 -5.68 -2.63
C GLY A 18 0.26 -4.46 -1.77
N ALA A 19 -0.19 -3.32 -2.26
CA ALA A 19 -0.12 -2.06 -1.53
C ALA A 19 -1.39 -1.23 -1.72
N GLY A 20 -1.78 -0.49 -0.67
CA GLY A 20 -2.86 0.48 -0.72
C GLY A 20 -2.49 1.80 -0.08
N GLY A 21 -3.09 2.87 -0.61
CA GLY A 21 -2.81 4.23 -0.21
C GLY A 21 -3.87 4.83 0.72
N VAL A 22 -3.45 5.30 1.89
CA VAL A 22 -4.22 6.25 2.69
C VAL A 22 -3.89 7.64 2.16
N VAL A 23 -4.80 8.21 1.37
CA VAL A 23 -4.66 9.53 0.74
C VAL A 23 -5.66 10.48 1.37
N LEU A 24 -5.18 11.53 2.03
CA LEU A 24 -6.01 12.54 2.71
C LEU A 24 -5.91 13.87 1.98
N SER A 25 -7.07 14.49 1.73
CA SER A 25 -7.17 15.87 1.29
C SER A 25 -6.85 16.84 2.42
N GLU A 26 -6.64 18.13 2.08
CA GLU A 26 -6.52 19.21 3.09
C GLU A 26 -7.81 19.45 3.87
N SER A 27 -8.94 18.89 3.41
CA SER A 27 -10.26 19.00 4.03
C SER A 27 -10.63 17.76 4.88
N ASP A 28 -9.65 16.95 5.27
CA ASP A 28 -9.85 15.70 6.03
C ASP A 28 -10.77 14.68 5.34
N GLU A 29 -10.69 14.61 4.01
CA GLU A 29 -11.39 13.62 3.21
C GLU A 29 -10.43 12.53 2.74
N LEU A 30 -10.85 11.29 2.83
CA LEU A 30 -10.14 10.10 2.41
C LEU A 30 -10.50 9.76 0.96
N LEU A 31 -9.51 9.54 0.11
CA LEU A 31 -9.74 9.01 -1.23
C LEU A 31 -10.11 7.53 -1.13
N VAL A 32 -11.29 7.17 -1.63
CA VAL A 32 -11.82 5.81 -1.58
C VAL A 32 -12.34 5.38 -2.94
N VAL A 33 -12.26 4.07 -3.18
CA VAL A 33 -12.76 3.44 -4.39
C VAL A 33 -13.70 2.28 -4.05
N ARG A 34 -14.60 1.98 -4.99
CA ARG A 34 -15.40 0.76 -5.00
C ARG A 34 -15.11 0.00 -6.28
N GLU A 35 -14.66 -1.23 -6.16
CA GLU A 35 -14.46 -2.10 -7.32
C GLU A 35 -15.80 -2.41 -8.03
N ARG A 36 -15.74 -2.65 -9.31
CA ARG A 36 -16.90 -3.08 -10.11
C ARG A 36 -17.30 -4.51 -9.82
N PHE A 37 -16.31 -5.34 -9.50
CA PHE A 37 -16.49 -6.77 -9.25
C PHE A 37 -16.11 -7.13 -7.84
N GLY A 38 -17.01 -7.78 -7.11
CA GLY A 38 -16.74 -8.27 -5.78
C GLY A 38 -15.86 -9.52 -5.77
N PHE A 39 -15.18 -9.73 -4.65
CA PHE A 39 -14.37 -10.92 -4.43
C PHE A 39 -15.11 -11.96 -3.56
N GLY A 40 -15.05 -13.24 -3.96
CA GLY A 40 -15.63 -14.32 -3.16
C GLY A 40 -17.15 -14.28 -3.04
N GLY A 41 -17.86 -13.72 -4.01
CA GLY A 41 -19.33 -13.62 -4.02
C GLY A 41 -19.90 -12.51 -3.11
N ARG A 42 -19.05 -11.66 -2.55
CA ARG A 42 -19.48 -10.49 -1.76
C ARG A 42 -19.61 -9.28 -2.65
N ALA A 43 -20.60 -8.43 -2.34
CA ALA A 43 -20.72 -7.13 -3.00
C ALA A 43 -19.49 -6.27 -2.74
N PRO A 44 -19.02 -5.50 -3.72
CA PRO A 44 -17.91 -4.57 -3.55
C PRO A 44 -18.24 -3.52 -2.49
N MET A 45 -17.30 -3.28 -1.59
CA MET A 45 -17.39 -2.24 -0.55
C MET A 45 -16.39 -1.13 -0.86
N MET A 46 -16.58 0.04 -0.25
CA MET A 46 -15.59 1.10 -0.28
C MET A 46 -14.30 0.63 0.38
N LYS A 47 -13.17 0.87 -0.27
CA LYS A 47 -11.83 0.52 0.17
C LYS A 47 -10.83 1.63 -0.19
N LEU A 48 -9.63 1.52 0.33
CA LEU A 48 -8.50 2.32 -0.13
C LEU A 48 -8.13 1.92 -1.56
N PRO A 49 -7.72 2.88 -2.41
CA PRO A 49 -7.15 2.57 -3.72
C PRO A 49 -5.83 1.81 -3.57
N GLY A 50 -5.56 0.90 -4.49
CA GLY A 50 -4.35 0.10 -4.49
C GLY A 50 -4.53 -1.29 -5.05
N GLY A 51 -3.39 -1.93 -5.37
CA GLY A 51 -3.35 -3.19 -6.09
C GLY A 51 -2.08 -3.98 -5.85
N ALA A 52 -1.68 -4.78 -6.85
CA ALA A 52 -0.55 -5.70 -6.74
C ALA A 52 0.78 -5.03 -7.11
N LEU A 53 1.85 -5.37 -6.37
CA LEU A 53 3.20 -5.02 -6.78
C LEU A 53 3.62 -5.85 -7.97
N GLN A 54 4.26 -5.20 -8.93
CA GLN A 54 4.90 -5.86 -10.07
C GLN A 54 6.32 -6.31 -9.71
N ALA A 55 6.82 -7.33 -10.41
CA ALA A 55 8.19 -7.79 -10.20
C ALA A 55 9.21 -6.70 -10.56
N GLY A 56 10.10 -6.37 -9.64
CA GLY A 56 11.12 -5.33 -9.82
C GLY A 56 10.61 -3.90 -9.58
N GLU A 57 9.38 -3.73 -9.09
CA GLU A 57 8.81 -2.45 -8.72
C GLU A 57 9.01 -2.17 -7.23
N ASN A 58 9.38 -0.96 -6.90
CA ASN A 58 9.49 -0.52 -5.52
C ASN A 58 8.10 -0.25 -4.90
N LEU A 59 7.95 -0.51 -3.60
CA LEU A 59 6.69 -0.32 -2.88
C LEU A 59 6.13 1.10 -3.03
N ALA A 60 7.00 2.11 -2.90
CA ALA A 60 6.59 3.51 -3.03
C ALA A 60 6.11 3.85 -4.45
N GLU A 61 6.76 3.28 -5.47
CA GLU A 61 6.37 3.46 -6.88
C GLU A 61 5.04 2.73 -7.17
N ALA A 62 4.90 1.49 -6.69
CA ALA A 62 3.72 0.67 -6.88
C ALA A 62 2.45 1.34 -6.35
N VAL A 63 2.49 1.79 -5.10
CA VAL A 63 1.29 2.39 -4.49
C VAL A 63 0.90 3.71 -5.14
N VAL A 64 1.86 4.53 -5.55
CA VAL A 64 1.60 5.78 -6.29
C VAL A 64 1.01 5.47 -7.66
N ARG A 65 1.54 4.48 -8.38
CA ARG A 65 1.01 4.03 -9.68
C ARG A 65 -0.42 3.52 -9.56
N GLU A 66 -0.70 2.61 -8.61
CA GLU A 66 -2.04 2.04 -8.41
C GLU A 66 -3.07 3.12 -8.08
N VAL A 67 -2.73 4.07 -7.18
CA VAL A 67 -3.64 5.19 -6.88
C VAL A 67 -3.90 6.03 -8.11
N LEU A 68 -2.89 6.33 -8.91
CA LEU A 68 -3.06 7.11 -10.15
C LEU A 68 -3.91 6.34 -11.17
N GLU A 69 -3.64 5.05 -11.38
CA GLU A 69 -4.37 4.21 -12.34
C GLU A 69 -5.86 4.06 -11.97
N GLU A 70 -6.18 3.82 -10.71
CA GLU A 70 -7.57 3.63 -10.28
C GLU A 70 -8.36 4.94 -10.19
N THR A 71 -7.71 6.05 -9.81
CA THR A 71 -8.42 7.29 -9.41
C THR A 71 -8.10 8.52 -10.26
N GLY A 72 -6.99 8.52 -10.99
CA GLY A 72 -6.45 9.69 -11.69
C GLY A 72 -5.83 10.74 -10.76
N VAL A 73 -5.80 10.51 -9.45
CA VAL A 73 -5.22 11.44 -8.48
C VAL A 73 -3.71 11.25 -8.40
N GLU A 74 -2.97 12.30 -8.71
CA GLU A 74 -1.52 12.31 -8.53
C GLU A 74 -1.17 12.40 -7.05
N THR A 75 -0.24 11.56 -6.60
CA THR A 75 0.18 11.49 -5.20
C THR A 75 1.69 11.41 -5.04
N ARG A 76 2.16 11.66 -3.82
CA ARG A 76 3.55 11.43 -3.40
C ARG A 76 3.57 10.52 -2.19
N PHE A 77 4.46 9.55 -2.21
CA PHE A 77 4.70 8.67 -1.07
C PHE A 77 5.24 9.45 0.12
N GLU A 78 4.67 9.21 1.31
CA GLU A 78 5.14 9.78 2.57
C GLU A 78 5.73 8.71 3.50
N SER A 79 5.00 7.64 3.77
CA SER A 79 5.48 6.59 4.68
C SER A 79 4.75 5.27 4.49
N LEU A 80 5.40 4.18 4.87
CA LEU A 80 4.79 2.88 5.09
C LEU A 80 4.23 2.85 6.51
N VAL A 81 2.91 2.73 6.66
CA VAL A 81 2.22 2.86 7.95
C VAL A 81 2.10 1.53 8.67
N CYS A 82 1.62 0.52 7.97
CA CYS A 82 1.45 -0.83 8.50
C CYS A 82 1.41 -1.85 7.36
N PHE A 83 1.36 -3.12 7.70
CA PHE A 83 1.12 -4.19 6.75
C PHE A 83 0.29 -5.29 7.39
N ARG A 84 -0.39 -6.06 6.54
CA ARG A 84 -1.13 -7.26 6.92
C ARG A 84 -0.47 -8.47 6.28
N HIS A 85 -0.37 -9.56 7.04
CA HIS A 85 -0.04 -10.87 6.50
C HIS A 85 -1.24 -11.80 6.68
N TRP A 86 -1.80 -12.32 5.58
CA TRP A 86 -2.97 -13.19 5.58
C TRP A 86 -2.65 -14.54 4.95
N HIS A 87 -2.83 -15.63 5.69
CA HIS A 87 -2.67 -17.00 5.20
C HIS A 87 -3.95 -17.52 4.55
N GLY A 88 -3.79 -18.35 3.51
CA GLY A 88 -4.94 -18.97 2.84
C GLY A 88 -5.79 -17.99 2.02
N TYR A 89 -5.15 -16.97 1.43
CA TYR A 89 -5.85 -15.97 0.62
C TYR A 89 -6.40 -16.57 -0.68
N ARG A 90 -5.70 -16.48 -1.80
CA ARG A 90 -6.15 -17.03 -3.09
C ARG A 90 -5.29 -18.23 -3.49
N TYR A 91 -5.91 -19.28 -4.00
CA TYR A 91 -5.22 -20.49 -4.47
C TYR A 91 -4.23 -21.09 -3.47
N GLY A 92 -4.56 -21.02 -2.17
CA GLY A 92 -3.72 -21.53 -1.09
C GLY A 92 -2.45 -20.72 -0.80
N LYS A 93 -2.27 -19.57 -1.46
CA LYS A 93 -1.15 -18.64 -1.20
C LYS A 93 -1.46 -17.73 -0.02
N SER A 94 -0.41 -17.19 0.57
CA SER A 94 -0.53 -16.08 1.54
C SER A 94 -0.55 -14.73 0.82
N ASP A 95 -0.98 -13.70 1.53
CA ASP A 95 -1.03 -12.32 1.04
C ASP A 95 -0.32 -11.39 2.02
N ILE A 96 0.56 -10.54 1.53
CA ILE A 96 1.14 -9.44 2.27
C ILE A 96 0.64 -8.15 1.63
N TYR A 97 -0.05 -7.33 2.42
CA TYR A 97 -0.61 -6.07 1.95
C TYR A 97 -0.05 -4.91 2.77
N PHE A 98 0.73 -4.08 2.11
CA PHE A 98 1.33 -2.88 2.67
C PHE A 98 0.36 -1.70 2.61
N VAL A 99 0.31 -0.91 3.67
CA VAL A 99 -0.50 0.31 3.73
C VAL A 99 0.41 1.51 3.84
N CYS A 100 0.30 2.39 2.87
CA CYS A 100 1.16 3.55 2.74
C CYS A 100 0.35 4.84 2.90
N ARG A 101 0.93 5.84 3.56
CA ARG A 101 0.40 7.21 3.53
C ARG A 101 0.92 7.90 2.30
N LEU A 102 0.01 8.55 1.58
CA LEU A 102 0.32 9.33 0.41
C LEU A 102 -0.27 10.74 0.56
N ARG A 103 0.48 11.72 0.10
CA ARG A 103 0.00 13.10 -0.01
C ARG A 103 -0.51 13.37 -1.41
N PRO A 104 -1.74 13.87 -1.60
CA PRO A 104 -2.24 14.24 -2.91
C PRO A 104 -1.48 15.45 -3.47
N VAL A 105 -1.18 15.41 -4.75
CA VAL A 105 -0.64 16.54 -5.55
C VAL A 105 -1.74 17.17 -6.38
N SER A 106 -2.74 16.37 -6.75
CA SER A 106 -3.97 16.81 -7.38
C SER A 106 -5.18 16.29 -6.60
N THR A 107 -6.35 16.91 -6.78
CA THR A 107 -7.60 16.46 -6.15
C THR A 107 -8.67 16.06 -7.18
N THR A 108 -8.37 16.25 -8.47
CA THR A 108 -9.28 15.92 -9.56
C THR A 108 -9.32 14.41 -9.76
N ILE A 109 -10.49 13.81 -9.64
CA ILE A 109 -10.71 12.39 -9.89
C ILE A 109 -10.98 12.17 -11.38
N THR A 110 -10.22 11.24 -11.97
CA THR A 110 -10.46 10.70 -13.32
C THR A 110 -10.43 9.17 -13.21
N MET A 111 -11.53 8.62 -12.77
CA MET A 111 -11.67 7.20 -12.41
C MET A 111 -11.48 6.28 -13.61
N GLN A 112 -10.73 5.21 -13.42
CA GLN A 112 -10.64 4.09 -14.36
C GLN A 112 -11.93 3.25 -14.27
N THR A 113 -12.68 3.17 -15.39
CA THR A 113 -14.04 2.62 -15.40
C THR A 113 -14.12 1.12 -15.64
N GLU A 114 -13.04 0.45 -15.99
CA GLU A 114 -13.04 -0.98 -16.27
C GLU A 114 -13.10 -1.80 -14.96
N GLU A 115 -12.35 -1.38 -13.95
CA GLU A 115 -12.24 -2.06 -12.67
C GLU A 115 -12.95 -1.32 -11.53
N ILE A 116 -13.04 0.02 -11.60
CA ILE A 116 -13.60 0.86 -10.55
C ILE A 116 -15.03 1.28 -10.94
N GLN A 117 -15.97 1.06 -10.02
CA GLN A 117 -17.37 1.47 -10.15
C GLN A 117 -17.60 2.89 -9.60
N GLU A 118 -16.89 3.25 -8.54
CA GLU A 118 -17.04 4.52 -7.83
C GLU A 118 -15.70 4.95 -7.23
N CYS A 119 -15.40 6.24 -7.33
CA CYS A 119 -14.24 6.85 -6.71
C CYS A 119 -14.64 8.23 -6.20
N LEU A 120 -14.36 8.52 -4.93
CA LEU A 120 -14.72 9.81 -4.33
C LEU A 120 -13.81 10.18 -3.16
N TRP A 121 -13.82 11.45 -2.82
CA TRP A 121 -13.33 11.96 -1.55
C TRP A 121 -14.43 11.82 -0.51
N MET A 122 -14.21 11.03 0.54
CA MET A 122 -15.17 10.73 1.60
C MET A 122 -14.66 11.32 2.91
N PRO A 123 -15.46 12.08 3.66
CA PRO A 123 -15.07 12.51 5.00
C PRO A 123 -14.59 11.35 5.85
N VAL A 124 -13.45 11.51 6.54
CA VAL A 124 -12.88 10.46 7.39
C VAL A 124 -13.89 9.92 8.41
N GLU A 125 -14.66 10.82 9.03
CA GLU A 125 -15.67 10.42 10.01
C GLU A 125 -16.78 9.56 9.40
N GLU A 126 -17.19 9.85 8.16
CA GLU A 126 -18.16 9.04 7.42
C GLU A 126 -17.61 7.65 7.14
N PHE A 127 -16.34 7.53 6.68
CA PHE A 127 -15.70 6.25 6.46
C PHE A 127 -15.61 5.43 7.74
N LEU A 128 -15.18 6.03 8.84
CA LEU A 128 -15.02 5.36 10.13
C LEU A 128 -16.35 5.01 10.79
N GLY A 129 -17.41 5.79 10.55
CA GLY A 129 -18.76 5.56 11.09
C GLY A 129 -19.63 4.61 10.26
N ASN A 130 -19.21 4.24 9.05
CA ASN A 130 -20.03 3.45 8.13
C ASN A 130 -19.99 1.94 8.48
N ASP A 131 -21.14 1.38 8.86
CA ASP A 131 -21.25 -0.05 9.23
C ASP A 131 -21.04 -1.00 8.06
N ALA A 132 -21.15 -0.55 6.82
CA ALA A 132 -20.85 -1.35 5.64
C ALA A 132 -19.34 -1.52 5.41
N ILE A 133 -18.49 -0.71 6.04
CA ILE A 133 -17.04 -0.81 5.93
C ILE A 133 -16.50 -1.73 7.03
N SER A 134 -15.62 -2.67 6.64
CA SER A 134 -15.06 -3.61 7.58
C SER A 134 -14.27 -2.93 8.70
N GLU A 135 -14.36 -3.43 9.92
CA GLU A 135 -13.55 -2.93 11.04
C GLU A 135 -12.05 -2.97 10.74
N PHE A 136 -11.61 -3.98 9.98
CA PHE A 136 -10.22 -4.05 9.54
C PHE A 136 -9.81 -2.85 8.66
N SER A 137 -10.65 -2.42 7.71
CA SER A 137 -10.39 -1.24 6.87
C SER A 137 -10.37 0.04 7.71
N LYS A 138 -11.25 0.16 8.70
CA LYS A 138 -11.27 1.28 9.65
C LYS A 138 -9.98 1.34 10.49
N TRP A 139 -9.48 0.18 10.95
CA TRP A 139 -8.20 0.10 11.67
C TRP A 139 -7.02 0.54 10.82
N ILE A 140 -6.99 0.15 9.54
CA ILE A 140 -5.96 0.59 8.58
C ILE A 140 -5.96 2.11 8.45
N VAL A 141 -7.14 2.72 8.28
CA VAL A 141 -7.27 4.18 8.14
C VAL A 141 -6.81 4.86 9.43
N ARG A 142 -7.27 4.42 10.60
CA ARG A 142 -6.81 4.97 11.89
C ARG A 142 -5.28 4.89 12.01
N ALA A 143 -4.69 3.74 11.69
CA ALA A 143 -3.24 3.59 11.69
C ALA A 143 -2.56 4.60 10.74
N GLY A 144 -3.15 4.83 9.56
CA GLY A 144 -2.67 5.84 8.61
C GLY A 144 -2.76 7.27 9.11
N LEU A 145 -3.73 7.59 9.95
CA LEU A 145 -3.92 8.92 10.53
C LEU A 145 -3.00 9.18 11.72
N GLU A 146 -2.83 8.20 12.58
CA GLU A 146 -2.20 8.36 13.91
C GLU A 146 -0.68 8.10 13.89
N ASN A 147 -0.19 7.23 13.01
CA ASN A 147 1.20 6.80 13.02
C ASN A 147 2.04 7.55 11.97
N ARG A 148 3.28 7.88 12.34
CA ARG A 148 4.24 8.47 11.39
C ARG A 148 4.71 7.49 10.33
N GLY A 149 4.75 6.20 10.65
CA GLY A 149 5.17 5.12 9.77
C GLY A 149 6.70 5.04 9.60
N MET A 150 7.11 4.29 8.59
CA MET A 150 8.49 4.08 8.19
C MET A 150 8.75 4.78 6.86
N VAL A 151 9.95 5.35 6.71
CA VAL A 151 10.36 6.01 5.46
C VAL A 151 11.49 5.26 4.79
N PRO A 152 11.64 5.37 3.44
CA PRO A 152 12.79 4.82 2.74
C PRO A 152 14.09 5.40 3.29
N ALA A 153 15.09 4.54 3.48
CA ALA A 153 16.39 4.93 4.00
C ALA A 153 17.52 4.33 3.18
N THR A 154 18.57 5.14 2.98
CA THR A 154 19.82 4.68 2.37
C THR A 154 20.78 4.24 3.46
N VAL A 155 21.29 3.02 3.37
CA VAL A 155 22.26 2.47 4.31
C VAL A 155 23.67 2.57 3.73
N GLY A 156 24.57 3.25 4.43
CA GLY A 156 25.97 3.39 4.02
C GLY A 156 26.64 2.02 3.80
N GLY A 157 27.31 1.84 2.68
CA GLY A 157 27.93 0.57 2.27
C GLY A 157 27.03 -0.38 1.49
N PHE A 158 25.73 -0.10 1.41
CA PHE A 158 24.82 -0.75 0.46
C PHE A 158 24.52 0.26 -0.65
N PRO A 159 24.86 -0.05 -1.90
CA PRO A 159 24.51 0.83 -3.01
C PRO A 159 22.98 0.96 -3.07
N ASP A 160 22.54 2.19 -3.25
CA ASP A 160 21.15 2.50 -3.57
C ASP A 160 20.89 1.95 -4.97
N THR A 161 20.32 0.73 -5.02
CA THR A 161 19.99 0.08 -6.27
C THR A 161 18.47 -0.07 -6.33
N ARG A 162 17.89 0.03 -7.53
CA ARG A 162 16.47 -0.28 -7.78
C ARG A 162 16.07 -1.71 -7.36
N GLU A 163 17.02 -2.53 -6.94
CA GLU A 163 16.82 -3.91 -6.53
C GLU A 163 16.48 -4.05 -5.04
N ARG A 164 16.57 -2.96 -4.25
CA ARG A 164 16.40 -3.03 -2.79
C ARG A 164 15.79 -1.77 -2.24
N GLU A 165 14.75 -1.94 -1.44
CA GLU A 165 14.18 -0.91 -0.58
C GLU A 165 14.44 -1.26 0.88
N PHE A 166 14.71 -0.25 1.67
CA PHE A 166 14.83 -0.39 3.10
C PHE A 166 14.04 0.72 3.81
N PHE A 167 13.16 0.34 4.73
CA PHE A 167 12.31 1.26 5.47
C PHE A 167 12.70 1.28 6.94
N VAL A 168 12.76 2.47 7.52
CA VAL A 168 13.07 2.68 8.94
C VAL A 168 11.99 3.52 9.60
N ALA A 169 11.66 3.19 10.84
CA ALA A 169 10.82 4.06 11.67
C ALA A 169 11.60 5.34 12.00
N THR A 170 10.92 6.47 11.91
CA THR A 170 11.48 7.78 12.29
C THR A 170 10.80 8.29 13.54
N ASP A 171 11.55 8.51 14.61
CA ASP A 171 11.05 9.08 15.86
C ASP A 171 10.99 10.62 15.83
N THR A 172 11.57 11.25 14.80
CA THR A 172 11.70 12.71 14.73
C THR A 172 11.06 13.29 13.49
N SER A 173 10.51 14.51 13.62
CA SER A 173 9.99 15.35 12.55
C SER A 173 11.05 15.78 11.53
N ASP A 174 12.31 15.54 11.81
CA ASP A 174 13.43 15.86 10.94
C ASP A 174 13.77 14.61 10.12
N GLY A 175 13.25 14.57 8.91
CA GLY A 175 13.52 13.51 7.94
C GLY A 175 15.01 13.22 7.86
N LEU A 176 15.36 11.93 7.86
CA LEU A 176 16.68 11.38 7.49
C LEU A 176 17.91 12.03 8.15
N ALA A 177 17.83 12.42 9.39
CA ALA A 177 19.03 12.76 10.14
C ALA A 177 19.81 11.49 10.48
N SER A 178 20.69 11.11 9.56
CA SER A 178 21.88 10.31 9.76
C SER A 178 21.79 9.23 10.84
N PHE A 179 21.52 8.01 10.42
CA PHE A 179 21.98 6.84 11.18
C PHE A 179 23.52 6.80 11.11
N ARG A 180 24.16 7.71 11.82
CA ARG A 180 25.58 7.64 12.12
C ARG A 180 25.71 6.56 13.18
N GLY A 181 26.13 5.38 12.77
CA GLY A 181 26.52 4.32 13.68
C GLY A 181 27.41 4.89 14.77
N ARG A 182 27.01 4.70 16.04
CA ARG A 182 27.91 4.93 17.16
C ARG A 182 29.11 4.03 16.95
N ARG A 183 30.24 4.62 16.58
CA ARG A 183 31.53 3.94 16.68
C ARG A 183 31.75 3.75 18.17
N GLY A 184 31.71 2.49 18.61
CA GLY A 184 32.13 2.14 19.92
C GLY A 184 33.59 2.61 20.14
N SER A 185 33.79 3.33 21.18
CA SER A 185 35.09 3.56 21.80
C SER A 185 35.53 2.32 22.59
#